data_341d30fcfb6bcbe3620ebc3e4c96a668
#
_entry.id   341d30fcfb6bcbe3620ebc3e4c96a668
#
_cell.length_a   1.000
_cell.length_b   1.000
_cell.length_c   1.000
_cell.angle_alpha   90.00
_cell.angle_beta   90.00
_cell.angle_gamma   90.00
#
_symmetry.space_group_name_H-M   'P 1'
#
loop_
_entity.id
_entity.type
_entity.pdbx_description
1 polymer ?
#
loop_
_entity_poly.entity_id
_entity_poly.type
_entity_poly.pdbx_seq_one_letter_code
_entity_poly.pdbx_strand_id
1 'polypeptide(L)'
;MKITFAKATLLSAVVALLSCNTLPYTLTPEETERAAALEQKLDALKTRQPEEPQGYEKGTYEYFVTHHGYPVCMLMYRNDELMAQATNDNSELYICLSQQRGRLYVNGTIAADWPVSTGTASRATSPGTYRILEKKKKHASSRYGSIRSSSGRVVVGNADARRHSVPRGGRWVGSPMPNWMRLTNYGMGMHTGHVIEGQRLSHGCIRMPDNVASPIFDIVKVGYKVVVCEGLEACYPCKDALEAGGAYNVWAREKNKLDKELKSIHNAAKERAGIEIPTEIKVY
;
A
#
# COMPACT_ATOMS: atom_id res chain seq x y z
N MET A 1 -50.32 29.37 37.78
CA MET A 1 -50.19 27.90 37.64
C MET A 1 -48.98 27.65 36.75
N LYS A 2 -47.81 27.38 37.35
CA LYS A 2 -46.55 27.16 36.61
C LYS A 2 -46.44 25.65 36.35
N ILE A 3 -46.39 25.27 35.09
CA ILE A 3 -46.13 23.89 34.69
C ILE A 3 -44.65 23.75 34.38
N THR A 4 -43.96 23.05 35.26
CA THR A 4 -42.56 22.71 35.11
C THR A 4 -42.45 21.46 34.28
N PHE A 5 -41.89 21.56 33.07
CA PHE A 5 -41.52 20.35 32.26
C PHE A 5 -40.22 19.80 32.76
N ALA A 6 -40.27 18.63 33.34
CA ALA A 6 -39.12 17.79 33.64
C ALA A 6 -38.48 17.27 32.34
N LYS A 7 -37.19 17.55 32.18
CA LYS A 7 -36.35 16.89 31.16
C LYS A 7 -36.18 15.43 31.60
N ALA A 8 -36.96 14.54 31.07
CA ALA A 8 -36.73 13.10 31.18
C ALA A 8 -35.58 12.69 30.26
N THR A 9 -34.54 12.21 30.88
CA THR A 9 -33.35 11.57 30.33
C THR A 9 -33.74 10.38 29.45
N LEU A 10 -33.60 10.52 28.14
CA LEU A 10 -33.63 9.38 27.21
C LEU A 10 -32.20 8.75 27.18
N LEU A 11 -31.90 8.01 28.24
CA LEU A 11 -30.64 7.25 28.34
C LEU A 11 -30.94 5.82 28.74
N SER A 12 -31.74 5.11 27.95
CA SER A 12 -31.94 3.67 28.18
C SER A 12 -32.76 3.03 27.07
N ALA A 13 -32.14 2.72 25.93
CA ALA A 13 -32.67 1.69 24.99
C ALA A 13 -31.67 1.29 23.88
N VAL A 14 -30.34 1.33 24.09
CA VAL A 14 -29.36 0.81 23.10
C VAL A 14 -28.58 -0.40 23.65
N VAL A 15 -29.01 -1.00 24.77
CA VAL A 15 -28.23 -2.11 25.40
C VAL A 15 -28.88 -3.51 25.15
N ALA A 16 -29.75 -3.67 24.19
CA ALA A 16 -30.44 -4.94 24.05
C ALA A 16 -30.47 -5.51 22.62
N LEU A 17 -29.34 -5.60 21.93
CA LEU A 17 -29.13 -6.53 20.80
C LEU A 17 -27.67 -7.00 20.71
N LEU A 18 -27.00 -7.20 21.83
CA LEU A 18 -25.79 -8.00 21.85
C LEU A 18 -26.23 -9.45 22.03
N SER A 19 -26.35 -10.19 20.94
CA SER A 19 -26.33 -11.64 20.96
C SER A 19 -25.14 -12.09 21.82
N CYS A 20 -25.35 -13.02 22.77
CA CYS A 20 -24.40 -13.57 23.70
C CYS A 20 -23.18 -14.21 23.01
N ASN A 21 -22.26 -13.40 22.51
CA ASN A 21 -20.88 -13.77 22.30
C ASN A 21 -20.04 -12.88 23.22
N THR A 22 -19.84 -13.32 24.45
CA THR A 22 -18.85 -12.70 25.35
C THR A 22 -17.49 -12.80 24.71
N LEU A 23 -16.95 -11.64 24.31
CA LEU A 23 -15.59 -11.58 23.79
C LEU A 23 -14.63 -12.10 24.87
N PRO A 24 -13.62 -12.88 24.54
CA PRO A 24 -12.63 -13.38 25.51
C PRO A 24 -11.71 -12.30 26.08
N TYR A 25 -11.99 -11.04 25.83
CA TYR A 25 -11.27 -9.85 26.28
C TYR A 25 -12.24 -8.70 26.52
N THR A 26 -11.83 -7.71 27.31
CA THR A 26 -12.63 -6.52 27.63
C THR A 26 -12.05 -5.27 26.96
N LEU A 27 -12.93 -4.47 26.40
CA LEU A 27 -12.61 -3.12 25.93
C LEU A 27 -12.66 -2.14 27.10
N THR A 28 -11.81 -1.13 27.10
CA THR A 28 -11.96 0.01 28.01
C THR A 28 -13.23 0.79 27.68
N PRO A 29 -13.77 1.62 28.60
CA PRO A 29 -14.95 2.45 28.31
C PRO A 29 -14.77 3.33 27.04
N GLU A 30 -13.60 3.94 26.86
CA GLU A 30 -13.27 4.75 25.68
C GLU A 30 -13.23 3.92 24.39
N GLU A 31 -12.62 2.73 24.45
CA GLU A 31 -12.59 1.80 23.31
C GLU A 31 -13.98 1.27 22.97
N THR A 32 -14.82 1.02 23.97
CA THR A 32 -16.20 0.58 23.76
C THR A 32 -17.03 1.66 23.05
N GLU A 33 -16.92 2.91 23.48
CA GLU A 33 -17.61 4.04 22.83
C GLU A 33 -17.12 4.22 21.39
N ARG A 34 -15.80 4.15 21.19
CA ARG A 34 -15.20 4.29 19.86
C ARG A 34 -15.56 3.12 18.94
N ALA A 35 -15.55 1.89 19.43
CA ALA A 35 -15.97 0.71 18.66
C ALA A 35 -17.44 0.81 18.26
N ALA A 36 -18.34 1.16 19.17
CA ALA A 36 -19.75 1.35 18.89
C ALA A 36 -20.00 2.44 17.83
N ALA A 37 -19.27 3.54 17.88
CA ALA A 37 -19.35 4.61 16.87
C ALA A 37 -18.88 4.15 15.49
N LEU A 38 -17.85 3.30 15.43
CA LEU A 38 -17.36 2.71 14.17
C LEU A 38 -18.35 1.67 13.61
N GLU A 39 -18.92 0.83 14.45
CA GLU A 39 -19.97 -0.15 14.06
C GLU A 39 -21.19 0.56 13.50
N GLN A 40 -21.64 1.64 14.14
CA GLN A 40 -22.76 2.44 13.63
C GLN A 40 -22.45 3.04 12.25
N LYS A 41 -21.23 3.53 12.02
CA LYS A 41 -20.81 4.03 10.70
C LYS A 41 -20.76 2.90 9.67
N LEU A 42 -20.27 1.72 10.03
CA LEU A 42 -20.25 0.54 9.16
C LEU A 42 -21.65 0.10 8.78
N ASP A 43 -22.60 0.10 9.70
CA ASP A 43 -24.00 -0.24 9.41
C ASP A 43 -24.67 0.81 8.51
N ALA A 44 -24.38 2.09 8.73
CA ALA A 44 -24.84 3.15 7.84
C ALA A 44 -24.22 3.03 6.42
N LEU A 45 -23.02 2.55 6.31
CA LEU A 45 -22.39 2.25 5.00
C LEU A 45 -23.03 1.04 4.31
N LYS A 46 -23.38 -0.01 5.04
CA LYS A 46 -24.07 -1.19 4.47
C LYS A 46 -25.41 -0.80 3.81
N THR A 47 -26.16 0.12 4.43
CA THR A 47 -27.42 0.61 3.86
C THR A 47 -27.25 1.46 2.60
N ARG A 48 -26.04 1.96 2.34
CA ARG A 48 -25.68 2.78 1.19
C ARG A 48 -24.76 2.05 0.22
N GLN A 49 -24.62 0.73 0.37
CA GLN A 49 -23.77 -0.04 -0.52
C GLN A 49 -24.23 0.15 -1.96
N PRO A 50 -23.39 0.73 -2.84
CA PRO A 50 -23.71 0.80 -4.25
C PRO A 50 -23.83 -0.62 -4.82
N GLU A 51 -24.63 -0.78 -5.84
CA GLU A 51 -24.64 -2.02 -6.59
C GLU A 51 -23.21 -2.34 -7.06
N GLU A 52 -22.84 -3.61 -6.92
CA GLU A 52 -21.55 -4.07 -7.42
C GLU A 52 -21.52 -3.78 -8.92
N PRO A 53 -20.44 -3.15 -9.46
CA PRO A 53 -20.42 -2.75 -10.87
C PRO A 53 -20.67 -3.97 -11.75
N GLN A 54 -21.86 -4.04 -12.31
CA GLN A 54 -22.29 -5.10 -13.22
C GLN A 54 -21.91 -4.67 -14.66
N GLY A 55 -21.47 -5.61 -15.47
CA GLY A 55 -21.29 -5.37 -16.90
C GLY A 55 -19.86 -5.21 -17.38
N TYR A 56 -18.86 -5.24 -16.50
CA TYR A 56 -17.47 -5.29 -16.94
C TYR A 56 -17.03 -6.72 -17.25
N GLU A 57 -16.38 -6.92 -18.38
CA GLU A 57 -15.86 -8.23 -18.78
C GLU A 57 -14.67 -8.63 -17.90
N LYS A 58 -14.71 -9.88 -17.41
CA LYS A 58 -13.60 -10.43 -16.60
C LYS A 58 -12.30 -10.42 -17.41
N GLY A 59 -11.22 -9.96 -16.78
CA GLY A 59 -9.91 -9.85 -17.41
C GLY A 59 -9.61 -8.46 -17.96
N THR A 60 -10.62 -7.54 -18.04
CA THR A 60 -10.38 -6.15 -18.39
C THR A 60 -9.86 -5.33 -17.22
N TYR A 61 -9.24 -4.17 -17.50
CA TYR A 61 -8.77 -3.26 -16.46
C TYR A 61 -9.94 -2.63 -15.69
N GLU A 62 -11.03 -2.35 -16.37
CA GLU A 62 -12.27 -1.84 -15.78
C GLU A 62 -12.83 -2.82 -14.73
N TYR A 63 -12.86 -4.12 -15.05
CA TYR A 63 -13.22 -5.14 -14.08
C TYR A 63 -12.24 -5.20 -12.89
N PHE A 64 -10.93 -5.12 -13.17
CA PHE A 64 -9.91 -5.15 -12.12
C PHE A 64 -10.06 -4.00 -11.11
N VAL A 65 -10.34 -2.77 -11.56
CA VAL A 65 -10.47 -1.61 -10.66
C VAL A 65 -11.77 -1.60 -9.86
N THR A 66 -12.76 -2.40 -10.24
CA THR A 66 -13.98 -2.59 -9.44
C THR A 66 -13.77 -3.54 -8.27
N HIS A 67 -12.63 -4.25 -8.22
CA HIS A 67 -12.35 -5.21 -7.17
C HIS A 67 -12.31 -4.55 -5.79
N HIS A 68 -12.95 -5.21 -4.83
CA HIS A 68 -12.98 -4.76 -3.44
C HIS A 68 -11.57 -4.50 -2.88
N GLY A 69 -11.36 -3.33 -2.33
CA GLY A 69 -10.08 -2.89 -1.77
C GLY A 69 -9.17 -2.14 -2.73
N TYR A 70 -9.43 -2.13 -4.05
CA TYR A 70 -8.65 -1.29 -4.96
C TYR A 70 -8.80 0.21 -4.62
N PRO A 71 -7.76 1.05 -4.66
CA PRO A 71 -6.38 0.73 -5.06
C PRO A 71 -5.49 0.16 -3.95
N VAL A 72 -5.98 0.04 -2.70
CA VAL A 72 -5.20 -0.43 -1.54
C VAL A 72 -5.34 -1.94 -1.40
N CYS A 73 -4.70 -2.68 -2.30
CA CYS A 73 -4.68 -4.13 -2.31
C CYS A 73 -3.39 -4.66 -2.97
N MET A 74 -3.07 -5.93 -2.71
CA MET A 74 -1.94 -6.61 -3.36
C MET A 74 -2.26 -7.18 -4.74
N LEU A 75 -3.50 -7.04 -5.22
CA LEU A 75 -3.89 -7.48 -6.55
C LEU A 75 -3.14 -6.72 -7.65
N MET A 76 -2.91 -7.39 -8.75
CA MET A 76 -2.21 -6.88 -9.92
C MET A 76 -3.03 -7.17 -11.17
N TYR A 77 -3.04 -6.21 -12.09
CA TYR A 77 -3.54 -6.38 -13.44
C TYR A 77 -2.38 -6.53 -14.42
N ARG A 78 -2.53 -7.41 -15.39
CA ARG A 78 -1.58 -7.61 -16.48
C ARG A 78 -2.31 -7.98 -17.76
N ASN A 79 -1.98 -7.27 -18.83
CA ASN A 79 -2.29 -7.63 -20.20
C ASN A 79 -0.97 -7.93 -20.92
N ASP A 80 -0.62 -9.21 -21.00
CA ASP A 80 0.68 -9.63 -21.53
C ASP A 80 0.86 -9.31 -23.03
N GLU A 81 -0.22 -9.34 -23.81
CA GLU A 81 -0.20 -8.99 -25.23
C GLU A 81 0.11 -7.50 -25.42
N LEU A 82 -0.49 -6.64 -24.63
CA LEU A 82 -0.24 -5.21 -24.67
C LEU A 82 1.16 -4.88 -24.12
N MET A 83 1.58 -5.56 -23.03
CA MET A 83 2.93 -5.40 -22.48
C MET A 83 4.03 -5.78 -23.49
N ALA A 84 3.81 -6.82 -24.30
CA ALA A 84 4.76 -7.24 -25.34
C ALA A 84 4.97 -6.18 -26.44
N GLN A 85 4.03 -5.25 -26.61
CA GLN A 85 4.12 -4.15 -27.58
C GLN A 85 4.85 -2.92 -27.04
N ALA A 86 5.22 -2.91 -25.73
CA ALA A 86 5.79 -1.75 -25.08
C ALA A 86 7.19 -1.40 -25.64
N THR A 87 7.38 -0.15 -25.99
CA THR A 87 8.65 0.44 -26.41
C THR A 87 8.90 1.75 -25.65
N ASN A 88 10.09 2.33 -25.76
CA ASN A 88 10.35 3.63 -25.14
C ASN A 88 9.49 4.78 -25.72
N ASP A 89 8.96 4.63 -26.92
CA ASP A 89 8.27 5.69 -27.65
C ASP A 89 6.76 5.63 -27.48
N ASN A 90 6.20 4.42 -27.25
CA ASN A 90 4.77 4.21 -27.15
C ASN A 90 4.28 3.86 -25.73
N SER A 91 5.17 3.85 -24.75
CA SER A 91 4.80 3.44 -23.40
C SER A 91 5.43 4.33 -22.33
N GLU A 92 4.75 4.42 -21.20
CA GLU A 92 5.12 5.23 -20.06
C GLU A 92 4.85 4.50 -18.76
N LEU A 93 5.70 4.71 -17.76
CA LEU A 93 5.57 4.13 -16.46
C LEU A 93 5.18 5.22 -15.45
N TYR A 94 4.08 5.02 -14.73
CA TYR A 94 3.58 5.93 -13.71
C TYR A 94 3.64 5.29 -12.32
N ILE A 95 4.08 6.06 -11.33
CA ILE A 95 4.08 5.70 -9.92
C ILE A 95 3.24 6.72 -9.16
N CYS A 96 2.10 6.30 -8.63
CA CYS A 96 1.21 7.13 -7.86
C CYS A 96 1.51 7.00 -6.36
N LEU A 97 2.02 8.07 -5.74
CA LEU A 97 2.45 8.06 -4.34
C LEU A 97 1.27 7.99 -3.36
N SER A 98 0.13 8.61 -3.67
CA SER A 98 -1.05 8.55 -2.81
C SER A 98 -1.73 7.19 -2.81
N GLN A 99 -1.71 6.48 -3.94
CA GLN A 99 -2.30 5.16 -4.07
C GLN A 99 -1.33 4.03 -3.76
N GLN A 100 0.00 4.30 -3.73
CA GLN A 100 1.05 3.29 -3.67
C GLN A 100 0.88 2.24 -4.79
N ARG A 101 0.66 2.74 -6.03
CA ARG A 101 0.48 1.93 -7.24
C ARG A 101 1.45 2.34 -8.34
N GLY A 102 1.93 1.34 -9.08
CA GLY A 102 2.63 1.52 -10.34
C GLY A 102 1.75 1.10 -11.51
N ARG A 103 1.85 1.79 -12.65
CA ARG A 103 1.10 1.49 -13.88
C ARG A 103 2.00 1.60 -15.09
N LEU A 104 1.85 0.65 -16.00
CA LEU A 104 2.46 0.70 -17.33
C LEU A 104 1.36 1.03 -18.34
N TYR A 105 1.53 2.13 -19.06
CA TYR A 105 0.72 2.51 -20.20
C TYR A 105 1.43 2.12 -21.48
N VAL A 106 0.69 1.57 -22.44
CA VAL A 106 1.15 1.26 -23.79
C VAL A 106 0.12 1.81 -24.77
N ASN A 107 0.51 2.66 -25.69
CA ASN A 107 -0.39 3.35 -26.61
C ASN A 107 -1.59 4.05 -25.91
N GLY A 108 -1.35 4.62 -24.72
CA GLY A 108 -2.38 5.28 -23.90
C GLY A 108 -3.31 4.34 -23.13
N THR A 109 -3.16 3.02 -23.26
CA THR A 109 -3.97 2.00 -22.54
C THR A 109 -3.16 1.39 -21.41
N ILE A 110 -3.81 1.09 -20.29
CA ILE A 110 -3.15 0.43 -19.13
C ILE A 110 -2.85 -1.03 -19.49
N ALA A 111 -1.57 -1.36 -19.56
CA ALA A 111 -1.07 -2.71 -19.80
C ALA A 111 -0.79 -3.46 -18.50
N ALA A 112 -0.44 -2.76 -17.43
CA ALA A 112 -0.24 -3.37 -16.10
C ALA A 112 -0.49 -2.35 -14.98
N ASP A 113 -0.97 -2.85 -13.83
CA ASP A 113 -1.18 -2.09 -12.60
C ASP A 113 -0.80 -2.98 -11.39
N TRP A 114 0.03 -2.47 -10.49
CA TRP A 114 0.57 -3.24 -9.36
C TRP A 114 0.81 -2.39 -8.11
N PRO A 115 0.81 -3.00 -6.90
CA PRO A 115 1.16 -2.31 -5.67
C PRO A 115 2.65 -1.98 -5.62
N VAL A 116 3.00 -0.84 -5.02
CA VAL A 116 4.36 -0.46 -4.71
C VAL A 116 4.49 -0.06 -3.24
N SER A 117 5.71 -0.03 -2.71
CA SER A 117 6.02 0.66 -1.45
C SER A 117 7.13 1.66 -1.69
N THR A 118 6.78 2.94 -1.55
CA THR A 118 7.69 4.07 -1.76
C THR A 118 8.33 4.54 -0.45
N GLY A 119 9.05 5.65 -0.47
CA GLY A 119 9.73 6.23 0.69
C GLY A 119 8.79 6.66 1.81
N THR A 120 9.19 6.41 3.07
CA THR A 120 8.50 6.90 4.27
C THR A 120 8.46 8.44 4.29
N ALA A 121 7.62 9.03 5.13
CA ALA A 121 7.51 10.51 5.22
C ALA A 121 8.86 11.20 5.50
N SER A 122 9.72 10.60 6.33
CA SER A 122 11.05 11.14 6.63
C SER A 122 12.10 10.92 5.52
N ARG A 123 11.80 10.09 4.53
CA ARG A 123 12.67 9.73 3.39
C ARG A 123 11.82 9.55 2.13
N ALA A 124 11.04 10.56 1.82
CA ALA A 124 10.05 10.50 0.76
C ALA A 124 10.67 10.22 -0.62
N THR A 125 9.94 9.46 -1.43
CA THR A 125 10.17 9.41 -2.88
C THR A 125 9.69 10.72 -3.47
N SER A 126 10.57 11.46 -4.16
CA SER A 126 10.22 12.76 -4.73
C SER A 126 9.35 12.59 -5.97
N PRO A 127 8.23 13.35 -6.09
CA PRO A 127 7.48 13.41 -7.34
C PRO A 127 8.31 14.08 -8.44
N GLY A 128 7.99 13.77 -9.70
CA GLY A 128 8.65 14.34 -10.86
C GLY A 128 8.70 13.39 -12.04
N THR A 129 9.23 13.87 -13.15
CA THR A 129 9.48 13.06 -14.36
C THR A 129 10.95 12.66 -14.40
N TYR A 130 11.19 11.37 -14.48
CA TYR A 130 12.53 10.77 -14.47
C TYR A 130 12.77 9.98 -15.77
N ARG A 131 14.04 9.66 -15.99
CA ARG A 131 14.45 8.67 -16.97
C ARG A 131 15.30 7.61 -16.28
N ILE A 132 15.18 6.35 -16.74
CA ILE A 132 16.05 5.28 -16.24
C ILE A 132 17.48 5.57 -16.68
N LEU A 133 18.38 5.75 -15.71
CA LEU A 133 19.79 6.10 -15.94
C LEU A 133 20.67 4.86 -16.04
N GLU A 134 20.28 3.77 -15.36
CA GLU A 134 21.07 2.54 -15.26
C GLU A 134 20.14 1.37 -14.91
N LYS A 135 20.48 0.18 -15.42
CA LYS A 135 19.81 -1.06 -15.07
C LYS A 135 20.81 -2.12 -14.62
N LYS A 136 20.52 -2.81 -13.53
CA LYS A 136 21.32 -3.95 -13.03
C LYS A 136 20.43 -5.07 -12.52
N LYS A 137 20.56 -6.28 -13.08
CA LYS A 137 19.79 -7.44 -12.63
C LYS A 137 20.07 -7.78 -11.16
N LYS A 138 21.36 -7.71 -10.76
CA LYS A 138 21.81 -7.87 -9.37
C LYS A 138 22.43 -6.54 -8.92
N HIS A 139 21.91 -5.96 -7.87
CA HIS A 139 22.41 -4.74 -7.24
C HIS A 139 22.27 -4.84 -5.73
N ALA A 140 23.11 -4.13 -4.99
CA ALA A 140 23.02 -3.99 -3.55
C ALA A 140 23.30 -2.53 -3.18
N SER A 141 22.61 -2.04 -2.15
CA SER A 141 22.78 -0.67 -1.68
C SER A 141 24.18 -0.44 -1.12
N SER A 142 24.85 0.62 -1.58
CA SER A 142 26.08 1.11 -0.97
C SER A 142 25.83 1.86 0.34
N ARG A 143 24.61 2.37 0.53
CA ARG A 143 24.25 3.21 1.68
C ARG A 143 23.54 2.45 2.80
N TYR A 144 22.60 1.57 2.46
CA TYR A 144 21.80 0.86 3.44
C TYR A 144 22.12 -0.64 3.43
N GLY A 145 22.24 -1.24 4.62
CA GLY A 145 22.62 -2.64 4.70
C GLY A 145 22.77 -3.14 6.12
N SER A 146 23.70 -4.03 6.34
CA SER A 146 24.11 -4.53 7.64
C SER A 146 25.64 -4.56 7.76
N ILE A 147 26.13 -4.43 8.98
CA ILE A 147 27.53 -4.67 9.31
C ILE A 147 27.62 -6.04 9.94
N ARG A 148 28.53 -6.87 9.43
CA ARG A 148 28.79 -8.22 9.96
C ARG A 148 30.20 -8.32 10.52
N SER A 149 30.36 -9.12 11.59
CA SER A 149 31.65 -9.47 12.15
C SER A 149 32.46 -10.36 11.21
N SER A 150 33.71 -10.63 11.54
CA SER A 150 34.57 -11.63 10.87
C SER A 150 33.93 -13.02 10.84
N SER A 151 33.18 -13.39 11.89
CA SER A 151 32.43 -14.65 11.95
C SER A 151 31.10 -14.65 11.15
N GLY A 152 30.76 -13.54 10.46
CA GLY A 152 29.55 -13.42 9.67
C GLY A 152 28.29 -13.01 10.45
N ARG A 153 28.36 -12.91 11.80
CA ARG A 153 27.22 -12.50 12.63
C ARG A 153 26.88 -11.02 12.40
N VAL A 154 25.58 -10.68 12.35
CA VAL A 154 25.10 -9.30 12.23
C VAL A 154 25.46 -8.54 13.51
N VAL A 155 26.25 -7.48 13.37
CA VAL A 155 26.64 -6.56 14.46
C VAL A 155 25.71 -5.34 14.47
N VAL A 156 25.41 -4.81 13.28
CA VAL A 156 24.45 -3.71 13.10
C VAL A 156 23.50 -4.09 11.99
N GLY A 157 22.24 -4.28 12.29
CA GLY A 157 21.14 -4.40 11.34
C GLY A 157 20.67 -2.99 10.90
N ASN A 158 20.06 -2.87 9.72
CA ASN A 158 19.57 -1.57 9.19
C ASN A 158 20.63 -0.45 9.24
N ALA A 159 21.88 -0.79 8.95
CA ALA A 159 22.99 0.15 8.98
C ALA A 159 22.88 1.18 7.84
N ASP A 160 23.20 2.44 8.15
CA ASP A 160 23.41 3.52 7.18
C ASP A 160 24.93 3.82 7.14
N ALA A 161 25.57 3.64 5.99
CA ALA A 161 27.01 3.85 5.81
C ALA A 161 27.48 5.29 6.12
N ARG A 162 26.56 6.27 6.19
CA ARG A 162 26.86 7.64 6.62
C ARG A 162 26.90 7.81 8.13
N ARG A 163 26.40 6.83 8.90
CA ARG A 163 26.25 6.89 10.37
C ARG A 163 27.03 5.81 11.10
N HIS A 164 27.34 4.70 10.42
CA HIS A 164 27.92 3.52 11.03
C HIS A 164 29.23 3.16 10.33
N SER A 165 30.29 3.06 11.10
CA SER A 165 31.60 2.59 10.64
C SER A 165 31.70 1.08 10.75
N VAL A 166 32.40 0.45 9.81
CA VAL A 166 32.69 -0.99 9.88
C VAL A 166 33.84 -1.21 10.86
N PRO A 167 33.67 -1.98 11.97
CA PRO A 167 34.73 -2.25 12.91
C PRO A 167 35.83 -3.12 12.28
N ARG A 168 37.00 -3.14 12.91
CA ARG A 168 38.15 -3.94 12.45
C ARG A 168 37.77 -5.41 12.30
N GLY A 169 38.05 -6.01 11.16
CA GLY A 169 37.69 -7.38 10.81
C GLY A 169 36.21 -7.59 10.43
N GLY A 170 35.39 -6.55 10.50
CA GLY A 170 34.00 -6.59 10.01
C GLY A 170 33.89 -6.31 8.51
N ARG A 171 32.68 -6.47 7.98
CA ARG A 171 32.36 -6.17 6.59
C ARG A 171 30.98 -5.54 6.44
N TRP A 172 30.86 -4.66 5.46
CA TRP A 172 29.58 -4.14 4.99
C TRP A 172 28.88 -5.15 4.09
N VAL A 173 27.56 -5.33 4.29
CA VAL A 173 26.68 -6.11 3.42
C VAL A 173 25.50 -5.23 3.05
N GLY A 174 25.50 -4.72 1.82
CA GLY A 174 24.44 -3.87 1.29
C GLY A 174 23.12 -4.62 1.19
N SER A 175 22.01 -3.92 1.43
CA SER A 175 20.66 -4.47 1.21
C SER A 175 20.48 -4.84 -0.27
N PRO A 176 20.01 -6.05 -0.59
CA PRO A 176 19.83 -6.48 -1.97
C PRO A 176 18.71 -5.66 -2.64
N MET A 177 18.92 -5.27 -3.88
CA MET A 177 17.99 -4.53 -4.73
C MET A 177 17.99 -5.15 -6.13
N PRO A 178 17.48 -6.39 -6.30
CA PRO A 178 17.44 -7.04 -7.61
C PRO A 178 16.53 -6.26 -8.57
N ASN A 179 16.76 -6.42 -9.88
CA ASN A 179 16.06 -5.70 -10.94
C ASN A 179 16.15 -4.17 -10.77
N TRP A 180 17.33 -3.69 -10.41
CA TRP A 180 17.61 -2.27 -10.17
C TRP A 180 17.46 -1.43 -11.43
N MET A 181 16.67 -0.37 -11.33
CA MET A 181 16.46 0.66 -12.34
C MET A 181 16.66 2.03 -11.68
N ARG A 182 17.82 2.65 -11.92
CA ARG A 182 18.20 3.92 -11.32
C ARG A 182 17.43 5.08 -11.95
N LEU A 183 16.88 5.97 -11.14
CA LEU A 183 16.15 7.16 -11.58
C LEU A 183 16.92 8.46 -11.31
N THR A 184 17.81 8.47 -10.33
CA THR A 184 18.55 9.70 -9.95
C THR A 184 20.02 9.42 -9.64
N ASN A 185 20.84 10.46 -9.73
CA ASN A 185 22.28 10.36 -9.40
C ASN A 185 22.52 10.20 -7.88
N TYR A 186 21.57 10.60 -7.04
CA TYR A 186 21.66 10.42 -5.58
C TYR A 186 21.14 9.06 -5.09
N GLY A 187 20.78 8.14 -6.00
CA GLY A 187 20.52 6.74 -5.66
C GLY A 187 19.05 6.38 -5.41
N MET A 188 18.10 7.21 -5.85
CA MET A 188 16.68 6.79 -5.94
C MET A 188 16.50 5.92 -7.19
N GLY A 189 15.73 4.87 -7.06
CA GLY A 189 15.39 3.96 -8.18
C GLY A 189 14.27 3.00 -7.84
N MET A 190 13.93 2.15 -8.80
CA MET A 190 12.96 1.08 -8.67
C MET A 190 13.67 -0.26 -8.58
N HIS A 191 13.16 -1.20 -7.80
CA HIS A 191 13.75 -2.53 -7.66
C HIS A 191 12.77 -3.53 -7.03
N THR A 192 13.06 -4.82 -7.13
CA THR A 192 12.35 -5.85 -6.34
C THR A 192 12.53 -5.61 -4.85
N GLY A 193 11.45 -5.65 -4.09
CA GLY A 193 11.50 -5.51 -2.64
C GLY A 193 10.17 -5.82 -1.96
N HIS A 194 10.21 -5.87 -0.64
CA HIS A 194 9.00 -6.09 0.17
C HIS A 194 8.02 -4.93 0.01
N VAL A 195 6.78 -5.27 -0.34
CA VAL A 195 5.66 -4.35 -0.55
C VAL A 195 4.54 -4.70 0.42
N ILE A 196 3.95 -3.70 1.01
CA ILE A 196 2.68 -3.80 1.76
C ILE A 196 1.72 -2.80 1.13
N GLU A 197 0.50 -3.25 0.84
CA GLU A 197 -0.51 -2.43 0.19
C GLU A 197 -0.74 -1.10 0.93
N GLY A 198 -0.73 -0.01 0.17
CA GLY A 198 -0.95 1.34 0.66
C GLY A 198 0.14 1.90 1.59
N GLN A 199 1.22 1.15 1.87
CA GLN A 199 2.23 1.57 2.84
C GLN A 199 3.52 2.06 2.20
N ARG A 200 4.04 3.17 2.73
CA ARG A 200 5.37 3.72 2.42
C ARG A 200 6.40 3.08 3.37
N LEU A 201 7.33 2.28 2.84
CA LEU A 201 8.25 1.45 3.65
C LEU A 201 9.73 1.68 3.35
N SER A 202 10.07 2.36 2.26
CA SER A 202 11.45 2.44 1.80
C SER A 202 12.19 3.68 2.35
N HIS A 203 13.46 3.76 2.02
CA HIS A 203 14.30 4.93 2.25
C HIS A 203 14.38 5.87 1.03
N GLY A 204 13.31 5.92 0.23
CA GLY A 204 13.18 6.76 -0.96
C GLY A 204 13.10 6.00 -2.28
N CYS A 205 13.50 4.73 -2.34
CA CYS A 205 13.32 3.88 -3.52
C CYS A 205 11.86 3.42 -3.69
N ILE A 206 11.52 2.95 -4.86
CA ILE A 206 10.24 2.39 -5.22
C ILE A 206 10.38 0.86 -5.23
N ARG A 207 9.79 0.19 -4.25
CA ARG A 207 9.81 -1.27 -4.17
C ARG A 207 8.65 -1.85 -4.94
N MET A 208 8.89 -2.91 -5.69
CA MET A 208 7.92 -3.65 -6.47
C MET A 208 7.96 -5.14 -6.10
N PRO A 209 6.84 -5.88 -6.16
CA PRO A 209 6.85 -7.34 -6.06
C PRO A 209 7.71 -7.96 -7.18
N ASP A 210 8.35 -9.11 -6.92
CA ASP A 210 9.28 -9.71 -7.87
C ASP A 210 8.62 -10.14 -9.18
N ASN A 211 7.42 -10.68 -9.12
CA ASN A 211 6.60 -11.07 -10.27
C ASN A 211 6.19 -9.91 -11.19
N VAL A 212 6.39 -8.66 -10.74
CA VAL A 212 6.23 -7.44 -11.55
C VAL A 212 7.57 -6.83 -11.90
N ALA A 213 8.47 -6.72 -10.92
CA ALA A 213 9.76 -6.05 -11.11
C ALA A 213 10.59 -6.71 -12.22
N SER A 214 10.55 -8.04 -12.34
CA SER A 214 11.28 -8.76 -13.38
C SER A 214 10.73 -8.48 -14.79
N PRO A 215 9.44 -8.64 -15.10
CA PRO A 215 8.88 -8.27 -16.42
C PRO A 215 9.10 -6.78 -16.76
N ILE A 216 8.85 -5.87 -15.81
CA ILE A 216 9.08 -4.44 -16.05
C ILE A 216 10.55 -4.17 -16.34
N PHE A 217 11.46 -4.78 -15.58
CA PHE A 217 12.90 -4.66 -15.84
C PHE A 217 13.26 -5.11 -17.25
N ASP A 218 12.66 -6.17 -17.77
CA ASP A 218 12.99 -6.69 -19.11
C ASP A 218 12.43 -5.79 -20.23
N ILE A 219 11.25 -5.19 -20.04
CA ILE A 219 10.59 -4.28 -20.98
C ILE A 219 11.33 -2.93 -21.07
N VAL A 220 11.53 -2.26 -19.92
CA VAL A 220 12.06 -0.89 -19.90
C VAL A 220 13.55 -0.87 -20.20
N LYS A 221 14.03 0.18 -20.90
CA LYS A 221 15.45 0.37 -21.25
C LYS A 221 16.01 1.62 -20.57
N VAL A 222 17.30 1.80 -20.63
CA VAL A 222 17.92 3.08 -20.25
C VAL A 222 17.31 4.18 -21.12
N GLY A 223 17.00 5.33 -20.49
CA GLY A 223 16.27 6.42 -21.14
C GLY A 223 14.74 6.34 -21.01
N TYR A 224 14.18 5.20 -20.57
CA TYR A 224 12.73 5.03 -20.42
C TYR A 224 12.13 6.05 -19.45
N LYS A 225 10.97 6.63 -19.82
CA LYS A 225 10.28 7.66 -19.04
C LYS A 225 9.54 7.06 -17.86
N VAL A 226 9.75 7.61 -16.68
CA VAL A 226 9.05 7.26 -15.44
C VAL A 226 8.49 8.52 -14.80
N VAL A 227 7.20 8.57 -14.59
CA VAL A 227 6.50 9.69 -13.93
C VAL A 227 6.13 9.26 -12.51
N VAL A 228 6.60 10.00 -11.52
CA VAL A 228 6.20 9.85 -10.11
C VAL A 228 5.28 11.01 -9.77
N CYS A 229 4.04 10.74 -9.44
CA CYS A 229 3.02 11.73 -9.12
C CYS A 229 2.57 11.62 -7.66
N GLU A 230 2.36 12.78 -6.99
CA GLU A 230 1.98 12.84 -5.57
C GLU A 230 0.55 12.34 -5.34
N GLY A 231 -0.40 12.84 -6.12
CA GLY A 231 -1.82 12.56 -5.94
C GLY A 231 -2.58 12.45 -7.26
N LEU A 232 -3.88 12.20 -7.13
CA LEU A 232 -4.78 11.97 -8.26
C LEU A 232 -4.88 13.17 -9.21
N GLU A 233 -4.90 14.39 -8.65
CA GLU A 233 -5.01 15.62 -9.46
C GLU A 233 -3.75 15.89 -10.28
N ALA A 234 -2.58 15.48 -9.76
CA ALA A 234 -1.30 15.61 -10.44
C ALA A 234 -1.01 14.45 -11.41
N CYS A 235 -1.82 13.40 -11.38
CA CYS A 235 -1.62 12.17 -12.14
C CYS A 235 -2.90 11.80 -12.88
N TYR A 236 -3.06 12.34 -14.10
CA TYR A 236 -4.21 12.03 -14.96
C TYR A 236 -4.51 10.52 -15.07
N PRO A 237 -3.52 9.64 -15.30
CA PRO A 237 -3.75 8.19 -15.32
C PRO A 237 -4.30 7.59 -14.01
N CYS A 238 -3.96 8.21 -12.86
CA CYS A 238 -4.50 7.78 -11.57
C CYS A 238 -5.97 8.18 -11.38
N LYS A 239 -6.37 9.30 -11.95
CA LYS A 239 -7.75 9.80 -11.92
C LYS A 239 -8.65 8.89 -12.73
N ASP A 240 -8.28 8.59 -13.97
CA ASP A 240 -9.04 7.69 -14.85
C ASP A 240 -9.26 6.31 -14.21
N ALA A 241 -8.21 5.75 -13.61
CA ALA A 241 -8.29 4.48 -12.90
C ALA A 241 -9.26 4.48 -11.71
N LEU A 242 -9.48 5.65 -11.08
CA LEU A 242 -10.46 5.78 -9.99
C LEU A 242 -11.87 6.02 -10.51
N GLU A 243 -12.01 6.79 -11.58
CA GLU A 243 -13.31 7.05 -12.21
C GLU A 243 -13.89 5.76 -12.79
N ALA A 244 -13.05 4.90 -13.38
CA ALA A 244 -13.47 3.58 -13.85
C ALA A 244 -14.04 2.68 -12.73
N GLY A 245 -13.57 2.86 -11.49
CA GLY A 245 -14.08 2.12 -10.31
C GLY A 245 -15.30 2.73 -9.62
N GLY A 246 -15.68 3.95 -9.96
CA GLY A 246 -16.90 4.62 -9.53
C GLY A 246 -17.21 4.66 -8.04
N ALA A 247 -18.48 4.85 -7.70
CA ALA A 247 -19.02 4.97 -6.33
C ALA A 247 -18.73 3.73 -5.46
N TYR A 248 -18.66 2.53 -6.05
CA TYR A 248 -18.37 1.29 -5.34
C TYR A 248 -16.98 1.31 -4.68
N ASN A 249 -15.96 1.78 -5.37
CA ASN A 249 -14.61 1.87 -4.83
C ASN A 249 -14.45 2.93 -3.75
N VAL A 250 -15.23 4.03 -3.81
CA VAL A 250 -15.27 5.03 -2.75
C VAL A 250 -15.88 4.40 -1.49
N TRP A 251 -17.00 3.73 -1.62
CA TRP A 251 -17.68 3.01 -0.55
C TRP A 251 -16.79 1.91 0.05
N ALA A 252 -16.18 1.07 -0.78
CA ALA A 252 -15.31 -0.01 -0.34
C ALA A 252 -14.08 0.50 0.43
N ARG A 253 -13.49 1.63 0.01
CA ARG A 253 -12.36 2.25 0.73
C ARG A 253 -12.77 2.78 2.09
N GLU A 254 -13.93 3.44 2.19
CA GLU A 254 -14.44 3.95 3.46
C GLU A 254 -14.73 2.79 4.41
N LYS A 255 -15.41 1.75 3.93
CA LYS A 255 -15.66 0.52 4.68
C LYS A 255 -14.37 -0.10 5.21
N ASN A 256 -13.38 -0.32 4.35
CA ASN A 256 -12.10 -0.90 4.74
C ASN A 256 -11.33 -0.07 5.77
N LYS A 257 -11.44 1.26 5.69
CA LYS A 257 -10.85 2.15 6.70
C LYS A 257 -11.48 1.93 8.07
N LEU A 258 -12.80 1.89 8.14
CA LEU A 258 -13.55 1.68 9.39
C LEU A 258 -13.29 0.27 9.96
N ASP A 259 -13.30 -0.77 9.11
CA ASP A 259 -13.00 -2.16 9.50
C ASP A 259 -11.58 -2.28 10.09
N LYS A 260 -10.59 -1.60 9.50
CA LYS A 260 -9.21 -1.57 10.02
C LYS A 260 -9.10 -0.86 11.36
N GLU A 261 -9.79 0.27 11.54
CA GLU A 261 -9.84 0.97 12.82
C GLU A 261 -10.49 0.11 13.90
N LEU A 262 -11.62 -0.50 13.62
CA LEU A 262 -12.32 -1.39 14.54
C LEU A 262 -11.43 -2.59 14.92
N LYS A 263 -10.82 -3.24 13.93
CA LYS A 263 -9.86 -4.35 14.15
C LYS A 263 -8.67 -3.92 15.02
N SER A 264 -8.18 -2.69 14.86
CA SER A 264 -7.09 -2.17 15.67
C SER A 264 -7.46 -2.04 17.16
N ILE A 265 -8.68 -1.56 17.46
CA ILE A 265 -9.19 -1.47 18.85
C ILE A 265 -9.27 -2.86 19.47
N HIS A 266 -9.86 -3.82 18.77
CA HIS A 266 -9.97 -5.19 19.27
C HIS A 266 -8.62 -5.88 19.43
N ASN A 267 -7.66 -5.63 18.53
CA ASN A 267 -6.31 -6.19 18.64
C ASN A 267 -5.57 -5.64 19.86
N ALA A 268 -5.66 -4.33 20.13
CA ALA A 268 -5.07 -3.73 21.33
C ALA A 268 -5.65 -4.32 22.63
N ALA A 269 -6.96 -4.60 22.64
CA ALA A 269 -7.61 -5.25 23.77
C ALA A 269 -7.18 -6.72 23.94
N LYS A 270 -7.00 -7.46 22.84
CA LYS A 270 -6.46 -8.83 22.85
C LYS A 270 -5.03 -8.88 23.39
N GLU A 271 -4.17 -7.98 22.91
CA GLU A 271 -2.78 -7.87 23.40
C GLU A 271 -2.73 -7.64 24.90
N ARG A 272 -3.57 -6.73 25.44
CA ARG A 272 -3.67 -6.52 26.90
C ARG A 272 -4.17 -7.75 27.65
N ALA A 273 -5.00 -8.56 27.03
CA ALA A 273 -5.50 -9.81 27.60
C ALA A 273 -4.53 -11.00 27.44
N GLY A 274 -3.36 -10.80 26.81
CA GLY A 274 -2.39 -11.86 26.53
C GLY A 274 -2.86 -12.87 25.47
N ILE A 275 -3.83 -12.48 24.63
CA ILE A 275 -4.34 -13.33 23.55
C ILE A 275 -3.46 -13.14 22.32
N GLU A 276 -2.89 -14.21 21.79
CA GLU A 276 -2.14 -14.20 20.56
C GLU A 276 -3.02 -13.73 19.38
N ILE A 277 -2.59 -12.67 18.71
CA ILE A 277 -3.21 -12.24 17.47
C ILE A 277 -2.55 -13.05 16.35
N PRO A 278 -3.30 -13.88 15.61
CA PRO A 278 -2.74 -14.57 14.48
C PRO A 278 -2.13 -13.56 13.54
N THR A 279 -0.81 -13.64 13.31
CA THR A 279 -0.18 -12.95 12.18
C THR A 279 -0.89 -13.47 10.94
N GLU A 280 -1.56 -12.58 10.21
CA GLU A 280 -2.19 -12.95 8.94
C GLU A 280 -1.15 -13.68 8.11
N ILE A 281 -1.34 -14.98 7.90
CA ILE A 281 -0.49 -15.77 7.00
C ILE A 281 -0.72 -15.16 5.63
N LYS A 282 0.24 -14.37 5.18
CA LYS A 282 0.25 -13.86 3.81
C LYS A 282 0.46 -15.08 2.93
N VAL A 283 -0.63 -15.58 2.35
CA VAL A 283 -0.54 -16.51 1.23
C VAL A 283 0.11 -15.73 0.08
N TYR A 284 1.37 -16.06 -0.20
CA TYR A 284 2.16 -15.50 -1.28
C TYR A 284 1.73 -16.08 -2.64
#